data_3f7564bd77bcc0b41eb5760d5fb4d830
#
_entry.id   3f7564bd77bcc0b41eb5760d5fb4d830
#
_cell.length_a   1.000
_cell.length_b   1.000
_cell.length_c   1.000
_cell.angle_alpha   90.00
_cell.angle_beta   90.00
_cell.angle_gamma   90.00
#
_symmetry.space_group_name_H-M   'P 1'
#
loop_
_entity.id
_entity.type
_entity.pdbx_description
1 polymer ?
#
loop_
_entity_poly.entity_id
_entity_poly.type
_entity_poly.pdbx_seq_one_letter_code
_entity_poly.pdbx_strand_id
1 'polypeptide(L)'
;SIREKLSAFPEHYFGQPSSFGAAATVAAWESGEPWLRNTLKQLHENRDFLIKAFAETNIKMDSPQATYLAWLNFSNTNISEAPSKVILEKGRVALEPGSKFGLQSHSFARLNFATSPELLESIVERILEVVD
;
A
#
# COMPACT_ATOMS: atom_id res chain seq x y z
N SER A 1 28.09 21.04 10.83
CA SER A 1 27.53 20.01 9.91
C SER A 1 26.41 19.23 10.60
N ILE A 2 25.57 18.49 9.84
CA ILE A 2 24.55 17.60 10.40
C ILE A 2 25.20 16.56 11.30
N ARG A 3 26.37 16.04 10.92
CA ARG A 3 27.14 15.06 11.70
C ARG A 3 27.51 15.59 13.09
N GLU A 4 27.97 16.84 13.20
CA GLU A 4 28.30 17.47 14.51
C GLU A 4 27.04 17.61 15.40
N LYS A 5 25.91 17.98 14.81
CA LYS A 5 24.64 18.05 15.55
C LYS A 5 24.20 16.68 16.05
N LEU A 6 24.33 15.64 15.24
CA LEU A 6 23.99 14.26 15.63
C LEU A 6 24.94 13.74 16.72
N SER A 7 26.25 14.04 16.63
CA SER A 7 27.24 13.63 17.63
C SER A 7 27.06 14.27 19.01
N ALA A 8 26.25 15.34 19.11
CA ALA A 8 25.93 15.98 20.38
C ALA A 8 24.83 15.25 21.19
N PHE A 9 24.12 14.30 20.56
CA PHE A 9 23.14 13.49 21.27
C PHE A 9 23.83 12.35 22.03
N PRO A 10 23.21 11.86 23.14
CA PRO A 10 23.68 10.67 23.85
C PRO A 10 23.81 9.47 22.90
N GLU A 11 24.81 8.60 23.16
CA GLU A 11 25.17 7.48 22.28
C GLU A 11 23.99 6.54 21.94
N HIS A 12 23.03 6.40 22.84
CA HIS A 12 21.85 5.56 22.66
C HIS A 12 20.56 6.35 22.31
N TYR A 13 20.67 7.63 21.99
CA TYR A 13 19.51 8.47 21.73
C TYR A 13 18.63 7.96 20.59
N PHE A 14 19.25 7.48 19.52
CA PHE A 14 18.57 6.92 18.34
C PHE A 14 18.27 5.42 18.44
N GLY A 15 18.54 4.81 19.58
CA GLY A 15 18.38 3.39 19.80
C GLY A 15 19.54 2.56 19.23
N GLN A 16 19.43 1.26 19.41
CA GLN A 16 20.40 0.26 18.91
C GLN A 16 19.64 -0.81 18.14
N PRO A 17 20.21 -1.37 17.05
CA PRO A 17 19.60 -2.51 16.40
C PRO A 17 19.39 -3.68 17.39
N SER A 18 18.21 -4.29 17.33
CA SER A 18 17.95 -5.51 18.10
C SER A 18 18.85 -6.64 17.59
N SER A 19 19.46 -7.41 18.50
CA SER A 19 20.26 -8.59 18.13
C SER A 19 19.43 -9.63 17.35
N PHE A 20 18.16 -9.81 17.73
CA PHE A 20 17.21 -10.66 16.99
C PHE A 20 16.94 -10.10 15.59
N GLY A 21 16.75 -8.77 15.48
CA GLY A 21 16.57 -8.09 14.19
C GLY A 21 17.79 -8.24 13.28
N ALA A 22 19.00 -8.11 13.82
CA ALA A 22 20.23 -8.33 13.07
C ALA A 22 20.35 -9.77 12.57
N ALA A 23 20.13 -10.77 13.45
CA ALA A 23 20.15 -12.18 13.07
C ALA A 23 19.10 -12.51 12.01
N ALA A 24 17.86 -12.00 12.15
CA ALA A 24 16.80 -12.19 11.18
C ALA A 24 17.15 -11.56 9.81
N THR A 25 17.77 -10.38 9.80
CA THR A 25 18.22 -9.72 8.58
C THR A 25 19.28 -10.54 7.85
N VAL A 26 20.28 -11.04 8.56
CA VAL A 26 21.32 -11.91 7.98
C VAL A 26 20.68 -13.17 7.37
N ALA A 27 19.85 -13.88 8.13
CA ALA A 27 19.17 -15.07 7.65
C ALA A 27 18.29 -14.81 6.41
N ALA A 28 17.57 -13.68 6.39
CA ALA A 28 16.76 -13.29 5.25
C ALA A 28 17.61 -13.03 3.99
N TRP A 29 18.77 -12.39 4.13
CA TRP A 29 19.67 -12.13 3.01
C TRP A 29 20.38 -13.38 2.50
N GLU A 30 20.76 -14.30 3.39
CA GLU A 30 21.44 -15.54 3.02
C GLU A 30 20.51 -16.60 2.43
N SER A 31 19.27 -16.69 2.90
CA SER A 31 18.38 -17.81 2.60
C SER A 31 16.97 -17.42 2.14
N GLY A 32 16.62 -16.12 2.14
CA GLY A 32 15.27 -15.63 1.88
C GLY A 32 14.89 -15.52 0.40
N GLU A 33 15.82 -15.69 -0.53
CA GLU A 33 15.56 -15.44 -1.97
C GLU A 33 14.40 -16.28 -2.57
N PRO A 34 14.24 -17.59 -2.28
CA PRO A 34 13.11 -18.37 -2.79
C PRO A 34 11.75 -17.83 -2.34
N TRP A 35 11.66 -17.41 -1.05
CA TRP A 35 10.47 -16.76 -0.52
C TRP A 35 10.20 -15.43 -1.22
N LEU A 36 11.24 -14.60 -1.38
CA LEU A 36 11.12 -13.30 -2.05
C LEU A 36 10.61 -13.43 -3.49
N ARG A 37 11.15 -14.40 -4.26
CA ARG A 37 10.70 -14.65 -5.64
C ARG A 37 9.21 -15.02 -5.70
N ASN A 38 8.75 -15.91 -4.82
CA ASN A 38 7.35 -16.32 -4.78
C ASN A 38 6.45 -15.15 -4.38
N THR A 39 6.88 -14.35 -3.40
CA THR A 39 6.16 -13.14 -2.98
C THR A 39 6.07 -12.12 -4.11
N LEU A 40 7.17 -11.85 -4.81
CA LEU A 40 7.18 -10.92 -5.95
C LEU A 40 6.28 -11.40 -7.08
N LYS A 41 6.27 -12.70 -7.38
CA LYS A 41 5.36 -13.27 -8.37
C LYS A 41 3.90 -13.00 -8.00
N GLN A 42 3.50 -13.30 -6.76
CA GLN A 42 2.15 -13.03 -6.27
C GLN A 42 1.78 -11.55 -6.33
N LEU A 43 2.72 -10.66 -5.94
CA LEU A 43 2.48 -9.22 -6.01
C LEU A 43 2.33 -8.71 -7.45
N HIS A 44 3.07 -9.26 -8.41
CA HIS A 44 2.89 -8.94 -9.82
C HIS A 44 1.51 -9.38 -10.33
N GLU A 45 1.09 -10.60 -9.99
CA GLU A 45 -0.23 -11.12 -10.37
C GLU A 45 -1.36 -10.25 -9.77
N ASN A 46 -1.26 -9.91 -8.51
CA ASN A 46 -2.21 -9.03 -7.83
C ASN A 46 -2.26 -7.61 -8.45
N ARG A 47 -1.10 -7.04 -8.77
CA ARG A 47 -1.01 -5.74 -9.45
C ARG A 47 -1.71 -5.79 -10.81
N ASP A 48 -1.40 -6.81 -11.61
CA ASP A 48 -1.93 -6.95 -12.96
C ASP A 48 -3.45 -7.22 -12.94
N PHE A 49 -3.94 -7.91 -11.91
CA PHE A 49 -5.36 -8.04 -11.63
C PHE A 49 -6.02 -6.68 -11.37
N LEU A 50 -5.44 -5.85 -10.46
CA LEU A 50 -5.98 -4.51 -10.16
C LEU A 50 -6.02 -3.62 -11.39
N ILE A 51 -4.96 -3.62 -12.21
CA ILE A 51 -4.91 -2.83 -13.45
C ILE A 51 -6.08 -3.21 -14.37
N LYS A 52 -6.36 -4.51 -14.55
CA LYS A 52 -7.48 -5.00 -15.36
C LYS A 52 -8.82 -4.66 -14.74
N ALA A 53 -8.97 -4.84 -13.43
CA ALA A 53 -10.24 -4.62 -12.73
C ALA A 53 -10.69 -3.16 -12.77
N PHE A 54 -9.78 -2.20 -12.74
CA PHE A 54 -10.10 -0.78 -12.78
C PHE A 54 -10.03 -0.15 -14.17
N ALA A 55 -9.58 -0.87 -15.21
CA ALA A 55 -9.33 -0.32 -16.55
C ALA A 55 -10.55 0.38 -17.16
N GLU A 56 -11.74 -0.22 -17.04
CA GLU A 56 -13.00 0.26 -17.63
C GLU A 56 -13.91 0.96 -16.61
N THR A 57 -13.36 1.37 -15.47
CA THR A 57 -14.10 2.06 -14.41
C THR A 57 -13.77 3.55 -14.34
N ASN A 58 -14.54 4.29 -13.53
CA ASN A 58 -14.25 5.67 -13.20
C ASN A 58 -13.13 5.84 -12.16
N ILE A 59 -12.67 4.74 -11.53
CA ILE A 59 -11.51 4.73 -10.66
C ILE A 59 -10.25 4.67 -11.55
N LYS A 60 -9.33 5.60 -11.38
CA LYS A 60 -8.07 5.59 -12.13
C LYS A 60 -6.92 5.15 -11.24
N MET A 61 -6.05 4.32 -11.79
CA MET A 61 -4.88 3.80 -11.11
C MET A 61 -3.70 3.77 -12.08
N ASP A 62 -2.61 4.43 -11.72
CA ASP A 62 -1.34 4.24 -12.41
C ASP A 62 -0.71 2.93 -11.95
N SER A 63 -0.06 2.21 -12.89
CA SER A 63 0.61 0.96 -12.55
C SER A 63 1.77 1.20 -11.60
N PRO A 64 1.74 0.68 -10.35
CA PRO A 64 2.85 0.84 -9.43
C PRO A 64 4.09 0.10 -9.93
N GLN A 65 5.22 0.81 -10.02
CA GLN A 65 6.52 0.25 -10.45
C GLN A 65 7.26 -0.44 -9.32
N ALA A 66 6.88 -0.16 -8.08
CA ALA A 66 7.47 -0.71 -6.87
C ALA A 66 6.43 -0.80 -5.75
N THR A 67 6.75 -1.49 -4.69
CA THR A 67 5.91 -1.72 -3.52
C THR A 67 4.71 -2.63 -3.79
N TYR A 68 3.83 -2.71 -2.82
CA TYR A 68 2.56 -3.44 -2.85
C TYR A 68 1.38 -2.51 -2.54
N LEU A 69 1.53 -1.22 -2.90
CA LEU A 69 0.57 -0.16 -2.61
C LEU A 69 0.06 0.43 -3.92
N ALA A 70 -1.24 0.35 -4.15
CA ALA A 70 -1.91 0.97 -5.28
C ALA A 70 -2.49 2.33 -4.87
N TRP A 71 -2.33 3.33 -5.72
CA TRP A 71 -2.86 4.67 -5.55
C TRP A 71 -4.09 4.83 -6.42
N LEU A 72 -5.28 4.85 -5.80
CA LEU A 72 -6.56 4.89 -6.48
C LEU A 72 -7.09 6.32 -6.49
N ASN A 73 -7.43 6.82 -7.66
CA ASN A 73 -8.02 8.13 -7.89
C ASN A 73 -9.52 8.01 -8.14
N PHE A 74 -10.32 8.57 -7.25
CA PHE A 74 -11.78 8.57 -7.29
C PHE A 74 -12.37 9.91 -7.75
N SER A 75 -11.58 10.82 -8.33
CA SER A 75 -12.04 12.16 -8.74
C SER A 75 -13.21 12.13 -9.71
N ASN A 76 -13.34 11.07 -10.51
CA ASN A 76 -14.41 10.89 -11.49
C ASN A 76 -15.57 10.01 -10.99
N THR A 77 -15.68 9.81 -9.68
CA THR A 77 -16.71 8.99 -9.05
C THR A 77 -17.66 9.82 -8.17
N ASN A 78 -18.78 9.23 -7.80
CA ASN A 78 -19.78 9.84 -6.89
C ASN A 78 -19.29 9.95 -5.43
N ILE A 79 -18.14 9.38 -5.07
CA ILE A 79 -17.56 9.38 -3.73
C ILE A 79 -16.25 10.17 -3.61
N SER A 80 -15.96 11.04 -4.57
CA SER A 80 -14.69 11.76 -4.72
C SER A 80 -14.26 12.60 -3.51
N GLU A 81 -15.20 13.06 -2.68
CA GLU A 81 -14.88 13.91 -1.54
C GLU A 81 -14.26 13.15 -0.35
N ALA A 82 -14.66 11.90 -0.13
CA ALA A 82 -14.18 11.08 0.98
C ALA A 82 -14.18 9.57 0.65
N PRO A 83 -13.46 9.12 -0.39
CA PRO A 83 -13.58 7.75 -0.90
C PRO A 83 -13.27 6.69 0.15
N SER A 84 -12.19 6.83 0.93
CA SER A 84 -11.82 5.87 1.97
C SER A 84 -12.87 5.72 3.07
N LYS A 85 -13.55 6.82 3.44
CA LYS A 85 -14.62 6.78 4.45
C LYS A 85 -15.84 6.07 3.91
N VAL A 86 -16.32 6.46 2.73
CA VAL A 86 -17.52 5.87 2.11
C VAL A 86 -17.33 4.38 1.83
N ILE A 87 -16.16 3.98 1.31
CA ILE A 87 -15.83 2.58 1.06
C ILE A 87 -15.76 1.78 2.37
N LEU A 88 -15.23 2.35 3.46
CA LEU A 88 -15.24 1.70 4.76
C LEU A 88 -16.67 1.49 5.30
N GLU A 89 -17.50 2.51 5.21
CA GLU A 89 -18.87 2.48 5.77
C GLU A 89 -19.79 1.54 4.97
N LYS A 90 -19.74 1.58 3.65
CA LYS A 90 -20.64 0.83 2.76
C LYS A 90 -20.05 -0.51 2.29
N GLY A 91 -18.79 -0.49 1.84
CA GLY A 91 -18.12 -1.67 1.29
C GLY A 91 -17.34 -2.50 2.33
N ARG A 92 -17.20 -1.98 3.57
CA ARG A 92 -16.44 -2.65 4.65
C ARG A 92 -14.98 -2.94 4.26
N VAL A 93 -14.40 -2.08 3.43
CA VAL A 93 -12.99 -2.13 3.02
C VAL A 93 -12.26 -0.92 3.59
N ALA A 94 -11.19 -1.16 4.35
CA ALA A 94 -10.37 -0.11 4.93
C ALA A 94 -9.26 0.30 3.95
N LEU A 95 -9.36 1.48 3.37
CA LEU A 95 -8.33 2.11 2.55
C LEU A 95 -7.66 3.24 3.32
N GLU A 96 -6.37 3.47 3.06
CA GLU A 96 -5.68 4.61 3.66
C GLU A 96 -6.12 5.91 2.95
N PRO A 97 -6.61 6.93 3.70
CA PRO A 97 -7.07 8.19 3.10
C PRO A 97 -5.93 8.93 2.40
N GLY A 98 -6.15 9.40 1.17
CA GLY A 98 -5.19 10.19 0.41
C GLY A 98 -4.83 11.51 1.08
N SER A 99 -5.76 12.11 1.83
CA SER A 99 -5.55 13.35 2.58
C SER A 99 -4.37 13.31 3.57
N LYS A 100 -3.97 12.11 4.03
CA LYS A 100 -2.75 11.94 4.86
C LYS A 100 -1.45 12.22 4.08
N PHE A 101 -1.50 12.23 2.76
CA PHE A 101 -0.34 12.39 1.86
C PHE A 101 -0.29 13.77 1.18
N GLY A 102 -1.24 14.64 1.47
CA GLY A 102 -1.28 16.01 0.97
C GLY A 102 -2.71 16.53 0.76
N LEU A 103 -2.85 17.86 0.83
CA LEU A 103 -4.17 18.52 0.73
C LEU A 103 -4.87 18.30 -0.61
N GLN A 104 -4.11 18.07 -1.69
CA GLN A 104 -4.67 17.85 -3.04
C GLN A 104 -5.06 16.39 -3.28
N SER A 105 -4.84 15.50 -2.31
CA SER A 105 -5.08 14.05 -2.46
C SER A 105 -6.37 13.59 -1.76
N HIS A 106 -7.32 14.48 -1.48
CA HIS A 106 -8.56 14.14 -0.78
C HIS A 106 -9.42 13.12 -1.55
N SER A 107 -9.42 13.18 -2.88
CA SER A 107 -10.15 12.25 -3.75
C SER A 107 -9.39 10.94 -4.03
N PHE A 108 -8.27 10.72 -3.35
CA PHE A 108 -7.48 9.51 -3.50
C PHE A 108 -7.59 8.61 -2.28
N ALA A 109 -7.33 7.32 -2.49
CA ALA A 109 -7.15 6.36 -1.42
C ALA A 109 -6.05 5.35 -1.79
N ARG A 110 -5.30 4.88 -0.78
CA ARG A 110 -4.25 3.90 -0.97
C ARG A 110 -4.73 2.50 -0.58
N LEU A 111 -4.62 1.57 -1.51
CA LEU A 111 -4.92 0.16 -1.32
C LEU A 111 -3.61 -0.62 -1.14
N ASN A 112 -3.53 -1.44 -0.09
CA ASN A 112 -2.50 -2.47 0.06
C ASN A 112 -2.99 -3.76 -0.64
N PHE A 113 -2.24 -4.24 -1.64
CA PHE A 113 -2.59 -5.45 -2.39
C PHE A 113 -1.70 -6.66 -2.07
N ALA A 114 -0.91 -6.61 -0.99
CA ALA A 114 -0.15 -7.76 -0.50
C ALA A 114 -1.05 -8.70 0.30
N THR A 115 -1.95 -9.38 -0.39
CA THR A 115 -2.92 -10.31 0.18
C THR A 115 -3.14 -11.51 -0.75
N SER A 116 -3.98 -12.47 -0.36
CA SER A 116 -4.35 -13.58 -1.27
C SER A 116 -5.21 -13.07 -2.44
N PRO A 117 -5.17 -13.74 -3.60
CA PRO A 117 -6.00 -13.36 -4.75
C PRO A 117 -7.49 -13.30 -4.43
N GLU A 118 -8.01 -14.29 -3.72
CA GLU A 118 -9.44 -14.40 -3.38
C GLU A 118 -9.89 -13.22 -2.51
N LEU A 119 -9.05 -12.80 -1.55
CA LEU A 119 -9.35 -11.65 -0.72
C LEU A 119 -9.27 -10.36 -1.54
N LEU A 120 -8.30 -10.26 -2.46
CA LEU A 120 -8.17 -9.09 -3.32
C LEU A 120 -9.36 -8.94 -4.27
N GLU A 121 -9.85 -10.05 -4.85
CA GLU A 121 -11.07 -10.08 -5.65
C GLU A 121 -12.27 -9.56 -4.85
N SER A 122 -12.48 -10.10 -3.65
CA SER A 122 -13.56 -9.63 -2.76
C SER A 122 -13.43 -8.15 -2.37
N ILE A 123 -12.21 -7.64 -2.18
CA ILE A 123 -11.95 -6.23 -1.91
C ILE A 123 -12.39 -5.37 -3.11
N VAL A 124 -11.98 -5.75 -4.32
CA VAL A 124 -12.31 -5.01 -5.55
C VAL A 124 -13.80 -5.01 -5.82
N GLU A 125 -14.49 -6.16 -5.72
CA GLU A 125 -15.93 -6.27 -5.87
C GLU A 125 -16.66 -5.28 -4.95
N ARG A 126 -16.31 -5.26 -3.67
CA ARG A 126 -16.92 -4.35 -2.69
C ARG A 126 -16.64 -2.88 -2.95
N ILE A 127 -15.47 -2.55 -3.50
CA ILE A 127 -15.15 -1.18 -3.91
C ILE A 127 -16.03 -0.77 -5.08
N LEU A 128 -16.18 -1.63 -6.09
CA LEU A 128 -16.97 -1.36 -7.28
C LEU A 128 -18.47 -1.22 -6.95
N GLU A 129 -19.03 -2.10 -6.11
CA GLU A 129 -20.42 -2.00 -5.64
C GLU A 129 -20.77 -0.67 -4.95
N VAL A 130 -19.77 0.01 -4.39
CA VAL A 130 -19.96 1.31 -3.71
C VAL A 130 -19.90 2.48 -4.69
N VAL A 131 -19.17 2.31 -5.81
CA VAL A 131 -18.85 3.39 -6.77
C VAL A 131 -19.86 3.42 -7.92
N ASP A 132 -20.48 2.29 -8.26
CA ASP A 132 -21.54 2.19 -9.26
C ASP A 132 -22.88 2.74 -8.72
#